data_ec46bd7aaf6696f0f7020d0d5a6cc4f2
#
_entry.id   ec46bd7aaf6696f0f7020d0d5a6cc4f2
#
_cell.length_a   1.000
_cell.length_b   1.000
_cell.length_c   1.000
_cell.angle_alpha   90.00
_cell.angle_beta   90.00
_cell.angle_gamma   90.00
#
_symmetry.space_group_name_H-M   'P 1'
#
loop_
_entity.id
_entity.type
_entity.pdbx_description
1 polymer ?
#
loop_
_entity_poly.entity_id
_entity_poly.type
_entity_poly.pdbx_seq_one_letter_code
_entity_poly.pdbx_strand_id
1 'polypeptide(L)'
;MTDKKTILILRACGITGEKEECDNIKNQCELYGIEVHDRCPKSNEEIIKILNGEDAYYDYIYLSSHGSSEGFTSEDETVNFSWFDFGVKLCESSCMKEDCVIMLSCCRGGLNEVAYDLFYCCDYISFVVGPRQSLRPMDMLISFNILLYNIQHRNIDPIVACEKIKLATDIRFVCFDRMETVSDIGYQKHIERYTQDKIFFAEEAKEKALEQEITNSTNP
;
A
#
# COMPACT_ATOMS: atom_id res chain seq x y z
N MET A 1 30.14 -3.82 6.01
CA MET A 1 29.11 -2.90 6.53
C MET A 1 27.83 -3.30 5.81
N THR A 2 26.83 -3.77 6.51
CA THR A 2 25.51 -3.99 5.91
C THR A 2 24.97 -2.63 5.46
N ASP A 3 24.61 -2.50 4.19
CA ASP A 3 24.02 -1.29 3.65
C ASP A 3 22.75 -0.96 4.46
N LYS A 4 22.65 0.28 4.96
CA LYS A 4 21.52 0.69 5.78
C LYS A 4 20.27 0.76 4.91
N LYS A 5 19.22 0.11 5.34
CA LYS A 5 17.92 0.18 4.63
C LYS A 5 17.30 1.55 4.75
N THR A 6 16.56 1.95 3.73
CA THR A 6 15.96 3.28 3.62
C THR A 6 14.49 3.15 3.25
N ILE A 7 13.62 3.96 3.88
CA ILE A 7 12.19 4.04 3.58
C ILE A 7 11.77 5.47 3.23
N LEU A 8 10.98 5.62 2.17
CA LEU A 8 10.25 6.83 1.87
C LEU A 8 8.82 6.69 2.40
N ILE A 9 8.40 7.60 3.26
CA ILE A 9 7.01 7.73 3.72
C ILE A 9 6.38 8.92 2.99
N LEU A 10 5.34 8.65 2.18
CA LEU A 10 4.52 9.65 1.50
C LEU A 10 3.19 9.79 2.23
N ARG A 11 3.00 10.90 2.94
CA ARG A 11 1.75 11.27 3.61
C ARG A 11 0.87 12.04 2.64
N ALA A 12 0.08 11.36 1.86
CA ALA A 12 -0.73 11.93 0.78
C ALA A 12 -2.25 11.85 1.03
N CYS A 13 -2.69 11.39 2.20
CA CYS A 13 -4.11 11.26 2.49
C CYS A 13 -4.74 12.55 2.99
N GLY A 14 -4.17 13.16 4.02
CA GLY A 14 -4.68 14.39 4.65
C GLY A 14 -5.81 14.17 5.65
N ILE A 15 -6.17 12.93 5.98
CA ILE A 15 -7.23 12.61 6.95
C ILE A 15 -6.75 12.66 8.40
N THR A 16 -7.71 12.77 9.31
CA THR A 16 -7.45 12.62 10.75
C THR A 16 -6.93 11.20 11.05
N GLY A 17 -5.80 11.12 11.77
CA GLY A 17 -5.16 9.85 12.13
C GLY A 17 -4.00 9.45 11.21
N GLU A 18 -3.86 10.03 10.01
CA GLU A 18 -2.72 9.78 9.13
C GLU A 18 -1.39 10.14 9.79
N LYS A 19 -1.37 11.28 10.48
CA LYS A 19 -0.15 11.75 11.15
C LYS A 19 0.31 10.75 12.20
N GLU A 20 -0.60 10.30 13.06
CA GLU A 20 -0.32 9.32 14.13
C GLU A 20 0.11 7.97 13.56
N GLU A 21 -0.52 7.52 12.48
CA GLU A 21 -0.16 6.30 11.75
C GLU A 21 1.28 6.40 11.22
N CYS A 22 1.55 7.41 10.40
CA CYS A 22 2.86 7.59 9.76
C CYS A 22 3.98 7.87 10.78
N ASP A 23 3.73 8.64 11.84
CA ASP A 23 4.69 8.89 12.92
C ASP A 23 5.04 7.58 13.66
N ASN A 24 4.07 6.69 13.85
CA ASN A 24 4.31 5.39 14.47
C ASN A 24 5.15 4.48 13.56
N ILE A 25 4.81 4.40 12.26
CA ILE A 25 5.59 3.64 11.27
C ILE A 25 7.03 4.17 11.21
N LYS A 26 7.21 5.49 11.19
CA LYS A 26 8.53 6.13 11.24
C LYS A 26 9.31 5.67 12.48
N ASN A 27 8.73 5.81 13.67
CA ASN A 27 9.37 5.43 14.93
C ASN A 27 9.77 3.95 14.94
N GLN A 28 8.93 3.06 14.40
CA GLN A 28 9.23 1.64 14.28
C GLN A 28 10.40 1.38 13.31
N CYS A 29 10.40 2.05 12.15
CA CYS A 29 11.50 1.94 11.19
C CYS A 29 12.83 2.40 11.79
N GLU A 30 12.83 3.54 12.50
CA GLU A 30 14.03 4.06 13.20
C GLU A 30 14.52 3.08 14.27
N LEU A 31 13.61 2.42 15.01
CA LEU A 31 13.93 1.38 15.99
C LEU A 31 14.65 0.18 15.35
N TYR A 32 14.32 -0.15 14.10
CA TYR A 32 14.98 -1.21 13.33
C TYR A 32 16.23 -0.73 12.58
N GLY A 33 16.65 0.52 12.78
CA GLY A 33 17.82 1.10 12.14
C GLY A 33 17.62 1.44 10.66
N ILE A 34 16.37 1.51 10.19
CA ILE A 34 16.01 1.97 8.85
C ILE A 34 16.10 3.50 8.82
N GLU A 35 16.71 4.05 7.78
CA GLU A 35 16.71 5.50 7.54
C GLU A 35 15.35 5.92 6.97
N VAL A 36 14.76 6.98 7.54
CA VAL A 36 13.41 7.41 7.19
C VAL A 36 13.41 8.77 6.53
N HIS A 37 12.89 8.83 5.31
CA HIS A 37 12.56 10.06 4.60
C HIS A 37 11.04 10.24 4.61
N ASP A 38 10.56 11.19 5.41
CA ASP A 38 9.14 11.43 5.66
C ASP A 38 8.72 12.72 4.95
N ARG A 39 7.76 12.62 4.04
CA ARG A 39 7.31 13.68 3.15
C ARG A 39 5.78 13.79 3.14
N CYS A 40 5.29 15.04 3.06
CA CYS A 40 3.86 15.35 3.04
C CYS A 40 3.53 16.18 1.77
N PRO A 41 3.48 15.54 0.60
CA PRO A 41 3.18 16.22 -0.67
C PRO A 41 1.76 16.76 -0.68
N LYS A 42 1.57 17.93 -1.34
CA LYS A 42 0.28 18.62 -1.47
C LYS A 42 -0.22 18.67 -2.91
N SER A 43 0.51 18.05 -3.84
CA SER A 43 0.10 17.93 -5.24
C SER A 43 0.84 16.79 -5.93
N ASN A 44 0.38 16.43 -7.12
CA ASN A 44 1.05 15.44 -7.97
C ASN A 44 2.48 15.89 -8.34
N GLU A 45 2.69 17.19 -8.60
CA GLU A 45 3.98 17.76 -8.93
C GLU A 45 4.97 17.64 -7.77
N GLU A 46 4.48 17.79 -6.53
CA GLU A 46 5.32 17.61 -5.34
C GLU A 46 5.73 16.15 -5.16
N ILE A 47 4.84 15.18 -5.41
CA ILE A 47 5.20 13.76 -5.41
C ILE A 47 6.30 13.49 -6.45
N ILE A 48 6.11 13.96 -7.69
CA ILE A 48 7.10 13.79 -8.75
C ILE A 48 8.43 14.44 -8.37
N LYS A 49 8.40 15.63 -7.77
CA LYS A 49 9.60 16.32 -7.30
C LYS A 49 10.31 15.53 -6.19
N ILE A 50 9.57 14.98 -5.24
CA ILE A 50 10.13 14.14 -4.16
C ILE A 50 10.81 12.91 -4.75
N LEU A 51 10.14 12.19 -5.66
CA LEU A 51 10.68 11.01 -6.30
C LEU A 51 11.97 11.29 -7.11
N ASN A 52 12.06 12.45 -7.76
CA ASN A 52 13.20 12.84 -8.60
C ASN A 52 14.29 13.63 -7.86
N GLY A 53 14.04 14.09 -6.65
CA GLY A 53 14.86 15.11 -6.00
C GLY A 53 15.78 14.62 -4.89
N GLU A 54 15.71 13.35 -4.53
CA GLU A 54 16.50 12.81 -3.42
C GLU A 54 17.61 11.90 -3.95
N ASP A 55 18.86 12.14 -3.51
CA ASP A 55 20.03 11.26 -3.77
C ASP A 55 19.95 9.97 -2.93
N ALA A 56 18.74 9.44 -2.73
CA ALA A 56 18.49 8.26 -1.92
C ALA A 56 17.81 7.17 -2.74
N TYR A 57 18.24 5.93 -2.49
CA TYR A 57 17.63 4.74 -3.06
C TYR A 57 16.86 4.01 -1.97
N TYR A 58 15.55 3.76 -2.20
CA TYR A 58 14.64 3.22 -1.20
C TYR A 58 14.50 1.70 -1.31
N ASP A 59 14.65 1.01 -0.17
CA ASP A 59 14.25 -0.39 0.01
C ASP A 59 12.73 -0.53 0.20
N TYR A 60 12.10 0.55 0.72
CA TYR A 60 10.67 0.59 1.03
C TYR A 60 10.08 1.93 0.60
N ILE A 61 8.88 1.88 0.03
CA ILE A 61 8.01 3.07 -0.15
C ILE A 61 6.70 2.80 0.59
N TYR A 62 6.37 3.66 1.55
CA TYR A 62 5.12 3.66 2.29
C TYR A 62 4.25 4.81 1.80
N LEU A 63 3.11 4.50 1.21
CA LEU A 63 2.14 5.47 0.72
C LEU A 63 0.91 5.45 1.61
N SER A 64 0.63 6.57 2.31
CA SER A 64 -0.63 6.82 3.00
C SER A 64 -1.52 7.71 2.13
N SER A 65 -2.70 7.22 1.75
CA SER A 65 -3.64 7.90 0.86
C SER A 65 -5.05 7.31 0.93
N HIS A 66 -6.05 7.97 0.35
CA HIS A 66 -7.26 7.26 -0.07
C HIS A 66 -6.94 6.38 -1.26
N GLY A 67 -7.56 5.20 -1.33
CA GLY A 67 -7.30 4.28 -2.43
C GLY A 67 -8.57 3.64 -3.00
N SER A 68 -8.48 3.29 -4.27
CA SER A 68 -9.48 2.55 -5.04
C SER A 68 -8.77 1.51 -5.92
N SER A 69 -9.53 0.78 -6.73
CA SER A 69 -8.97 -0.09 -7.77
C SER A 69 -8.24 0.66 -8.88
N GLU A 70 -8.59 1.92 -9.11
CA GLU A 70 -8.07 2.70 -10.25
C GLU A 70 -6.87 3.58 -9.89
N GLY A 71 -6.78 4.00 -8.61
CA GLY A 71 -5.73 4.91 -8.19
C GLY A 71 -5.86 5.33 -6.73
N PHE A 72 -5.13 6.38 -6.37
CA PHE A 72 -5.15 6.97 -5.04
C PHE A 72 -5.30 8.49 -5.09
N THR A 73 -5.84 9.05 -4.01
CA THR A 73 -6.09 10.49 -3.90
C THR A 73 -5.93 10.98 -2.46
N SER A 74 -5.67 12.29 -2.29
CA SER A 74 -5.81 12.98 -1.01
C SER A 74 -7.27 13.32 -0.72
N GLU A 75 -7.58 13.69 0.54
CA GLU A 75 -8.92 14.11 0.96
C GLU A 75 -9.43 15.32 0.18
N ASP A 76 -8.54 16.25 -0.18
CA ASP A 76 -8.84 17.47 -0.95
C ASP A 76 -8.67 17.30 -2.47
N GLU A 77 -8.39 16.08 -2.93
CA GLU A 77 -8.18 15.71 -4.34
C GLU A 77 -7.01 16.45 -5.04
N THR A 78 -6.15 17.14 -4.29
CA THR A 78 -4.97 17.83 -4.86
C THR A 78 -3.87 16.86 -5.26
N VAL A 79 -3.82 15.70 -4.62
CA VAL A 79 -3.06 14.53 -5.05
C VAL A 79 -4.04 13.54 -5.66
N ASN A 80 -3.81 13.15 -6.91
CA ASN A 80 -4.66 12.18 -7.62
C ASN A 80 -3.84 11.47 -8.71
N PHE A 81 -3.56 10.17 -8.51
CA PHE A 81 -2.82 9.33 -9.44
C PHE A 81 -3.59 8.06 -9.77
N SER A 82 -3.57 7.64 -11.05
CA SER A 82 -3.82 6.24 -11.36
C SER A 82 -2.64 5.36 -10.88
N TRP A 83 -2.89 4.09 -10.58
CA TRP A 83 -1.80 3.18 -10.19
C TRP A 83 -0.77 3.03 -11.30
N PHE A 84 -1.24 3.01 -12.55
CA PHE A 84 -0.36 2.97 -13.72
C PHE A 84 0.55 4.20 -13.81
N ASP A 85 -0.01 5.42 -13.73
CA ASP A 85 0.79 6.65 -13.81
C ASP A 85 1.79 6.75 -12.65
N PHE A 86 1.38 6.35 -11.44
CA PHE A 86 2.28 6.31 -10.29
C PHE A 86 3.43 5.33 -10.51
N GLY A 87 3.14 4.12 -11.02
CA GLY A 87 4.15 3.12 -11.37
C GLY A 87 5.14 3.64 -12.42
N VAL A 88 4.66 4.36 -13.45
CA VAL A 88 5.52 5.01 -14.44
C VAL A 88 6.44 6.05 -13.77
N LYS A 89 5.91 6.90 -12.87
CA LYS A 89 6.72 7.91 -12.17
C LYS A 89 7.75 7.29 -11.24
N LEU A 90 7.42 6.20 -10.56
CA LEU A 90 8.38 5.44 -9.77
C LEU A 90 9.52 4.90 -10.65
N CYS A 91 9.22 4.33 -11.81
CA CYS A 91 10.21 3.81 -12.74
C CYS A 91 11.11 4.92 -13.30
N GLU A 92 10.51 6.04 -13.75
CA GLU A 92 11.24 7.18 -14.31
C GLU A 92 12.20 7.83 -13.31
N SER A 93 11.82 7.85 -12.03
CA SER A 93 12.61 8.51 -10.97
C SER A 93 13.87 7.74 -10.59
N SER A 94 13.92 6.43 -10.83
CA SER A 94 15.01 5.54 -10.39
C SER A 94 15.36 5.69 -8.90
N CYS A 95 14.40 6.07 -8.06
CA CYS A 95 14.62 6.29 -6.62
C CYS A 95 14.56 5.00 -5.79
N MET A 96 14.34 3.85 -6.42
CA MET A 96 14.22 2.57 -5.73
C MET A 96 15.47 1.71 -5.91
N LYS A 97 15.78 0.93 -4.87
CA LYS A 97 16.72 -0.20 -5.00
C LYS A 97 16.05 -1.36 -5.72
N GLU A 98 16.86 -2.27 -6.25
CA GLU A 98 16.37 -3.60 -6.61
C GLU A 98 15.68 -4.24 -5.38
N ASP A 99 14.63 -4.99 -5.60
CA ASP A 99 13.82 -5.63 -4.56
C ASP A 99 13.05 -4.67 -3.64
N CYS A 100 12.70 -3.47 -4.14
CA CYS A 100 11.88 -2.53 -3.38
C CYS A 100 10.49 -3.10 -3.05
N VAL A 101 10.05 -2.84 -1.82
CA VAL A 101 8.71 -3.20 -1.33
C VAL A 101 7.83 -1.96 -1.28
N ILE A 102 6.71 -1.97 -1.99
CA ILE A 102 5.68 -0.93 -1.94
C ILE A 102 4.65 -1.30 -0.88
N MET A 103 4.49 -0.46 0.12
CA MET A 103 3.54 -0.60 1.22
C MET A 103 2.41 0.41 1.04
N LEU A 104 1.23 -0.08 0.67
CA LEU A 104 0.07 0.75 0.35
C LEU A 104 -0.86 0.86 1.55
N SER A 105 -0.69 1.90 2.36
CA SER A 105 -1.61 2.27 3.44
C SER A 105 -2.78 3.07 2.87
N CYS A 106 -3.56 2.39 2.06
CA CYS A 106 -4.76 2.90 1.43
C CYS A 106 -5.80 1.79 1.26
N CYS A 107 -7.06 2.18 1.26
CA CYS A 107 -8.15 1.24 1.01
C CYS A 107 -7.93 0.54 -0.34
N ARG A 108 -8.08 -0.79 -0.36
CA ARG A 108 -7.96 -1.59 -1.59
C ARG A 108 -6.58 -1.61 -2.24
N GLY A 109 -5.52 -1.13 -1.57
CA GLY A 109 -4.15 -1.20 -2.07
C GLY A 109 -3.63 -2.63 -2.30
N GLY A 110 -4.23 -3.64 -1.65
CA GLY A 110 -3.93 -5.07 -1.82
C GLY A 110 -4.79 -5.76 -2.88
N LEU A 111 -5.24 -5.06 -3.92
CA LEU A 111 -5.90 -5.66 -5.07
C LEU A 111 -4.90 -6.14 -6.10
N ASN A 112 -5.26 -7.20 -6.80
CA ASN A 112 -4.37 -7.79 -7.80
C ASN A 112 -4.12 -6.83 -8.98
N GLU A 113 -5.12 -6.05 -9.41
CA GLU A 113 -4.98 -5.04 -10.46
C GLU A 113 -4.02 -3.93 -10.07
N VAL A 114 -4.03 -3.48 -8.81
CA VAL A 114 -3.08 -2.48 -8.28
C VAL A 114 -1.64 -3.00 -8.38
N ALA A 115 -1.41 -4.22 -7.90
CA ALA A 115 -0.09 -4.84 -7.96
C ALA A 115 0.37 -5.05 -9.41
N TYR A 116 -0.55 -5.47 -10.30
CA TYR A 116 -0.26 -5.69 -11.71
C TYR A 116 0.17 -4.41 -12.41
N ASP A 117 -0.56 -3.29 -12.21
CA ASP A 117 -0.21 -1.99 -12.80
C ASP A 117 1.17 -1.52 -12.35
N LEU A 118 1.47 -1.62 -11.05
CA LEU A 118 2.76 -1.23 -10.49
C LEU A 118 3.91 -2.09 -11.03
N PHE A 119 3.74 -3.41 -11.07
CA PHE A 119 4.75 -4.32 -11.59
C PHE A 119 4.95 -4.20 -13.09
N TYR A 120 3.88 -3.91 -13.84
CA TYR A 120 3.97 -3.72 -15.28
C TYR A 120 4.79 -2.48 -15.64
N CYS A 121 4.68 -1.42 -14.84
CA CYS A 121 5.36 -0.15 -15.08
C CYS A 121 6.79 -0.12 -14.54
N CYS A 122 7.13 -0.89 -13.50
CA CYS A 122 8.38 -0.72 -12.79
C CYS A 122 9.01 -2.04 -12.33
N ASP A 123 10.18 -2.34 -12.90
CA ASP A 123 10.93 -3.57 -12.65
C ASP A 123 11.64 -3.62 -11.28
N TYR A 124 11.85 -2.47 -10.63
CA TYR A 124 12.49 -2.39 -9.32
C TYR A 124 11.58 -2.83 -8.16
N ILE A 125 10.26 -2.93 -8.41
CA ILE A 125 9.29 -3.36 -7.40
C ILE A 125 9.25 -4.87 -7.36
N SER A 126 9.63 -5.49 -6.23
CA SER A 126 9.54 -6.93 -6.03
C SER A 126 8.28 -7.34 -5.29
N PHE A 127 7.81 -6.51 -4.37
CA PHE A 127 6.61 -6.79 -3.58
C PHE A 127 5.68 -5.58 -3.51
N VAL A 128 4.37 -5.84 -3.60
CA VAL A 128 3.31 -4.86 -3.33
C VAL A 128 2.45 -5.40 -2.19
N VAL A 129 2.31 -4.62 -1.11
CA VAL A 129 1.61 -5.02 0.11
C VAL A 129 0.53 -4.01 0.45
N GLY A 130 -0.67 -4.50 0.74
CA GLY A 130 -1.79 -3.64 1.15
C GLY A 130 -3.03 -4.43 1.56
N PRO A 131 -4.07 -3.75 2.08
CA PRO A 131 -5.34 -4.37 2.43
C PRO A 131 -6.21 -4.59 1.19
N ARG A 132 -7.00 -5.67 1.20
CA ARG A 132 -8.02 -5.90 0.16
C ARG A 132 -9.31 -5.12 0.38
N GLN A 133 -9.51 -4.61 1.57
CA GLN A 133 -10.74 -3.96 2.02
C GLN A 133 -10.48 -2.51 2.43
N SER A 134 -11.57 -1.78 2.70
CA SER A 134 -11.46 -0.47 3.31
C SER A 134 -11.16 -0.62 4.80
N LEU A 135 -10.13 0.07 5.29
CA LEU A 135 -9.66 0.01 6.67
C LEU A 135 -9.56 1.42 7.27
N ARG A 136 -9.66 1.47 8.59
CA ARG A 136 -9.36 2.69 9.35
C ARG A 136 -7.84 2.82 9.58
N PRO A 137 -7.33 4.03 9.85
CA PRO A 137 -5.90 4.26 10.10
C PRO A 137 -5.32 3.36 11.20
N MET A 138 -6.08 3.06 12.26
CA MET A 138 -5.63 2.17 13.35
C MET A 138 -5.41 0.73 12.87
N ASP A 139 -6.27 0.23 11.99
CA ASP A 139 -6.17 -1.13 11.45
C ASP A 139 -4.97 -1.23 10.49
N MET A 140 -4.72 -0.16 9.70
CA MET A 140 -3.52 -0.02 8.87
C MET A 140 -2.26 -0.03 9.72
N LEU A 141 -2.23 0.80 10.77
CA LEU A 141 -1.11 0.92 11.70
C LEU A 141 -0.70 -0.44 12.28
N ILE A 142 -1.65 -1.18 12.85
CA ILE A 142 -1.38 -2.49 13.45
C ILE A 142 -0.85 -3.47 12.40
N SER A 143 -1.47 -3.50 11.21
CA SER A 143 -1.08 -4.40 10.14
C SER A 143 0.34 -4.13 9.66
N PHE A 144 0.71 -2.89 9.39
CA PHE A 144 2.06 -2.53 8.97
C PHE A 144 3.11 -2.70 10.07
N ASN A 145 2.74 -2.49 11.34
CA ASN A 145 3.62 -2.79 12.47
C ASN A 145 3.96 -4.29 12.52
N ILE A 146 2.97 -5.17 12.35
CA ILE A 146 3.18 -6.61 12.28
C ILE A 146 4.03 -6.98 11.07
N LEU A 147 3.77 -6.37 9.89
CA LEU A 147 4.55 -6.58 8.68
C LEU A 147 6.02 -6.24 8.92
N LEU A 148 6.32 -5.00 9.30
CA LEU A 148 7.67 -4.50 9.53
C LEU A 148 8.42 -5.33 10.58
N TYR A 149 7.77 -5.70 11.68
CA TYR A 149 8.35 -6.60 12.68
C TYR A 149 8.79 -7.93 12.05
N ASN A 150 7.93 -8.54 11.25
CA ASN A 150 8.22 -9.84 10.66
C ASN A 150 9.32 -9.75 9.59
N ILE A 151 9.26 -8.78 8.67
CA ILE A 151 10.24 -8.69 7.58
C ILE A 151 11.59 -8.17 8.07
N GLN A 152 11.63 -7.20 9.02
CA GLN A 152 12.86 -6.56 9.46
C GLN A 152 13.54 -7.26 10.64
N HIS A 153 12.75 -7.62 11.66
CA HIS A 153 13.31 -8.21 12.88
C HIS A 153 13.38 -9.73 12.82
N ARG A 154 12.40 -10.37 12.16
CA ARG A 154 12.33 -11.83 12.08
C ARG A 154 12.87 -12.39 10.76
N ASN A 155 13.19 -11.54 9.79
CA ASN A 155 13.63 -11.92 8.45
C ASN A 155 12.69 -12.95 7.78
N ILE A 156 11.38 -12.68 7.91
CA ILE A 156 10.31 -13.52 7.36
C ILE A 156 9.89 -12.92 6.01
N ASP A 157 9.63 -13.80 5.06
CA ASP A 157 9.11 -13.45 3.75
C ASP A 157 7.85 -12.58 3.85
N PRO A 158 7.70 -11.50 3.03
CA PRO A 158 6.55 -10.60 3.08
C PRO A 158 5.19 -11.28 2.89
N ILE A 159 5.10 -12.33 2.06
CA ILE A 159 3.86 -13.10 1.85
C ILE A 159 3.46 -13.78 3.16
N VAL A 160 4.41 -14.48 3.80
CA VAL A 160 4.18 -15.16 5.10
C VAL A 160 3.88 -14.15 6.21
N ALA A 161 4.48 -12.96 6.17
CA ALA A 161 4.19 -11.89 7.12
C ALA A 161 2.73 -11.40 7.00
N CYS A 162 2.19 -11.31 5.79
CA CYS A 162 0.77 -10.97 5.56
C CYS A 162 -0.19 -12.04 6.08
N GLU A 163 0.15 -13.32 5.96
CA GLU A 163 -0.64 -14.39 6.57
C GLU A 163 -0.71 -14.26 8.10
N LYS A 164 0.38 -13.85 8.74
CA LYS A 164 0.40 -13.59 10.19
C LYS A 164 -0.44 -12.38 10.59
N ILE A 165 -0.51 -11.33 9.77
CA ILE A 165 -1.41 -10.21 9.99
C ILE A 165 -2.85 -10.71 10.04
N LYS A 166 -3.26 -11.50 9.05
CA LYS A 166 -4.60 -12.08 8.99
C LYS A 166 -4.93 -12.93 10.22
N LEU A 167 -3.97 -13.74 10.68
CA LEU A 167 -4.17 -14.58 11.87
C LEU A 167 -4.26 -13.77 13.17
N ALA A 168 -3.63 -12.61 13.25
CA ALA A 168 -3.59 -11.78 14.45
C ALA A 168 -4.73 -10.75 14.54
N THR A 169 -5.31 -10.35 13.41
CA THR A 169 -6.22 -9.19 13.31
C THR A 169 -7.52 -9.48 12.57
N ASP A 170 -7.65 -10.63 11.91
CA ASP A 170 -8.71 -10.96 10.93
C ASP A 170 -8.75 -10.03 9.70
N ILE A 171 -7.78 -9.12 9.56
CA ILE A 171 -7.69 -8.19 8.43
C ILE A 171 -7.11 -8.93 7.22
N ARG A 172 -7.75 -8.77 6.06
CA ARG A 172 -7.26 -9.33 4.79
C ARG A 172 -6.17 -8.42 4.21
N PHE A 173 -4.96 -8.63 4.66
CA PHE A 173 -3.74 -8.04 4.10
C PHE A 173 -3.12 -9.00 3.10
N VAL A 174 -2.65 -8.49 1.98
CA VAL A 174 -2.08 -9.33 0.90
C VAL A 174 -0.73 -8.76 0.49
N CYS A 175 0.19 -9.67 0.22
CA CYS A 175 1.45 -9.38 -0.45
C CYS A 175 1.44 -10.06 -1.82
N PHE A 176 1.75 -9.31 -2.86
CA PHE A 176 1.99 -9.82 -4.19
C PHE A 176 3.49 -9.85 -4.46
N ASP A 177 3.97 -10.97 -4.97
CA ASP A 177 5.32 -11.14 -5.51
C ASP A 177 5.31 -10.87 -7.01
N ARG A 178 6.29 -10.11 -7.50
CA ARG A 178 6.39 -9.73 -8.89
C ARG A 178 6.53 -10.96 -9.81
N MET A 179 7.48 -11.84 -9.49
CA MET A 179 7.79 -12.99 -10.36
C MET A 179 6.59 -13.91 -10.52
N GLU A 180 5.78 -14.06 -9.47
CA GLU A 180 4.54 -14.83 -9.54
C GLU A 180 3.44 -14.07 -10.31
N THR A 181 3.31 -12.76 -10.09
CA THR A 181 2.18 -11.96 -10.62
C THR A 181 2.29 -11.69 -12.12
N VAL A 182 3.50 -11.35 -12.65
CA VAL A 182 3.72 -11.03 -14.07
C VAL A 182 4.08 -12.23 -14.93
N SER A 183 4.11 -13.45 -14.41
CA SER A 183 4.30 -14.66 -15.21
C SER A 183 3.07 -14.97 -16.07
N ASP A 184 3.21 -15.80 -17.11
CA ASP A 184 2.08 -16.25 -17.94
C ASP A 184 0.98 -16.92 -17.11
N ILE A 185 1.36 -17.70 -16.09
CA ILE A 185 0.44 -18.29 -15.13
C ILE A 185 -0.18 -17.20 -14.23
N GLY A 186 0.60 -16.20 -13.88
CA GLY A 186 0.16 -15.02 -13.11
C GLY A 186 -0.90 -14.21 -13.84
N TYR A 187 -0.79 -14.03 -15.15
CA TYR A 187 -1.80 -13.36 -15.95
C TYR A 187 -3.15 -14.09 -15.95
N GLN A 188 -3.15 -15.42 -16.06
CA GLN A 188 -4.39 -16.19 -15.93
C GLN A 188 -5.00 -16.07 -14.53
N LYS A 189 -4.18 -16.18 -13.49
CA LYS A 189 -4.61 -15.96 -12.11
C LYS A 189 -5.11 -14.51 -11.89
N HIS A 190 -4.53 -13.53 -12.60
CA HIS A 190 -5.01 -12.15 -12.56
C HIS A 190 -6.46 -12.03 -13.05
N ILE A 191 -6.81 -12.64 -14.18
CA ILE A 191 -8.17 -12.64 -14.72
C ILE A 191 -9.15 -13.29 -13.74
N GLU A 192 -8.77 -14.42 -13.14
CA GLU A 192 -9.60 -15.11 -12.15
C GLU A 192 -9.80 -14.27 -10.90
N ARG A 193 -8.73 -13.67 -10.36
CA ARG A 193 -8.77 -12.81 -9.17
C ARG A 193 -9.56 -11.52 -9.40
N TYR A 194 -9.40 -10.91 -10.56
CA TYR A 194 -10.19 -9.74 -10.96
C TYR A 194 -11.70 -10.02 -10.93
N THR A 195 -12.10 -11.20 -11.40
CA THR A 195 -13.50 -11.62 -11.34
C THR A 195 -13.96 -11.83 -9.88
N GLN A 196 -13.11 -12.45 -9.04
CA GLN A 196 -13.39 -12.64 -7.62
C GLN A 196 -13.47 -11.30 -6.86
N ASP A 197 -12.61 -10.34 -7.20
CA ASP A 197 -12.62 -9.00 -6.59
C ASP A 197 -13.91 -8.25 -6.93
N LYS A 198 -14.39 -8.33 -8.17
CA LYS A 198 -15.69 -7.75 -8.56
C LYS A 198 -16.87 -8.34 -7.79
N ILE A 199 -16.86 -9.67 -7.58
CA ILE A 199 -17.89 -10.34 -6.77
C ILE A 199 -17.81 -9.85 -5.32
N PHE A 200 -16.62 -9.80 -4.75
CA PHE A 200 -16.39 -9.34 -3.38
C PHE A 200 -16.91 -7.90 -3.18
N PHE A 201 -16.61 -6.97 -4.09
CA PHE A 201 -17.09 -5.58 -4.00
C PHE A 201 -18.60 -5.46 -4.16
N ALA A 202 -19.20 -6.29 -4.99
CA ALA A 202 -20.66 -6.32 -5.12
C ALA A 202 -21.35 -6.82 -3.83
N GLU A 203 -20.70 -7.74 -3.11
CA GLU A 203 -21.17 -8.22 -1.81
C GLU A 203 -20.98 -7.16 -0.71
N GLU A 204 -19.80 -6.54 -0.63
CA GLU A 204 -19.51 -5.45 0.32
C GLU A 204 -20.48 -4.27 0.14
N ALA A 205 -20.78 -3.92 -1.11
CA ALA A 205 -21.74 -2.85 -1.41
C ALA A 205 -23.17 -3.20 -0.96
N LYS A 206 -23.59 -4.46 -1.10
CA LYS A 206 -24.90 -4.93 -0.62
C LYS A 206 -24.99 -4.92 0.90
N GLU A 207 -23.95 -5.36 1.59
CA GLU A 207 -23.90 -5.33 3.05
C GLU A 207 -24.00 -3.91 3.59
N LYS A 208 -23.24 -2.96 3.01
CA LYS A 208 -23.31 -1.54 3.39
C LYS A 208 -24.67 -0.91 3.14
N ALA A 209 -25.32 -1.25 2.03
CA ALA A 209 -26.69 -0.78 1.73
C ALA A 209 -27.69 -1.29 2.77
N LEU A 210 -27.59 -2.56 3.16
CA LEU A 210 -28.44 -3.16 4.18
C LEU A 210 -28.24 -2.52 5.56
N GLU A 211 -26.99 -2.26 5.96
CA GLU A 211 -26.67 -1.58 7.22
C GLU A 211 -27.25 -0.14 7.25
N GLN A 212 -27.21 0.58 6.13
CA GLN A 212 -27.79 1.91 6.02
C GLN A 212 -29.33 1.89 6.12
N GLU A 213 -30.00 0.90 5.52
CA GLU A 213 -31.43 0.71 5.65
C GLU A 213 -31.86 0.41 7.09
N ILE A 214 -31.10 -0.43 7.80
CA ILE A 214 -31.34 -0.75 9.20
C ILE A 214 -31.16 0.49 10.08
N THR A 215 -30.09 1.26 9.85
CA THR A 215 -29.82 2.48 10.62
C THR A 215 -30.89 3.54 10.40
N ASN A 216 -31.36 3.71 9.18
CA ASN A 216 -32.43 4.65 8.84
C ASN A 216 -33.81 4.23 9.38
N SER A 217 -34.04 2.93 9.56
CA SER A 217 -35.30 2.39 10.11
C SER A 217 -35.37 2.42 11.64
N THR A 218 -34.22 2.58 12.32
CA THR A 218 -34.12 2.62 13.80
C THR A 218 -34.05 4.04 14.37
N ASN A 219 -33.95 5.08 13.50
CA ASN A 219 -34.05 6.49 13.88
C ASN A 219 -35.31 7.12 13.29
N PRO A 220 -36.47 7.09 14.01
CA PRO A 220 -37.69 7.75 13.59
C PRO A 220 -37.62 9.28 13.75
#